data_ce9e33cf56c1357802bb7d58f6c87158
#
_entry.id   ce9e33cf56c1357802bb7d58f6c87158
#
_cell.length_a   1.000
_cell.length_b   1.000
_cell.length_c   1.000
_cell.angle_alpha   90.00
_cell.angle_beta   90.00
_cell.angle_gamma   90.00
#
_symmetry.space_group_name_H-M   'P 1'
#
loop_
_entity.id
_entity.type
_entity.pdbx_description
1 polymer ?
#
loop_
_entity_poly.entity_id
_entity_poly.type
_entity_poly.pdbx_seq_one_letter_code
_entity_poly.pdbx_strand_id
1 'polypeptide(L)'
;MKIIVTGLRGFPNIQGGVETHCEKLYPRLSKLGVNVTVVRRSCFVKENPPLTSYQGVFFKDLPAPKIKGFESAIHTICGVWYAYKQKADIVHIHAIGPSIAIPFAKLLGLKVVVTHHGPDYDRKNWNFFAKFILKTGEFFAAKWADEIIVISTVIDNILKTKYNRNNAILIYNGVDIHQPTQTDQYIKSLGLSHRKYILAVGRFVKEKEFDKLIMA
;
A
#
# COMPACT_ATOMS: atom_id res chain seq x y z
N MET A 1 -14.29 17.15 -1.16
CA MET A 1 -13.93 15.96 -1.94
C MET A 1 -13.89 14.76 -1.01
N LYS A 2 -14.59 13.69 -1.39
CA LYS A 2 -14.70 12.43 -0.61
C LYS A 2 -13.91 11.33 -1.29
N ILE A 3 -12.92 10.79 -0.60
CA ILE A 3 -12.05 9.72 -1.09
C ILE A 3 -12.30 8.45 -0.28
N ILE A 4 -12.56 7.34 -0.95
CA ILE A 4 -12.57 6.01 -0.34
C ILE A 4 -11.30 5.28 -0.74
N VAL A 5 -10.56 4.83 0.26
CA VAL A 5 -9.27 4.15 0.09
C VAL A 5 -9.43 2.66 0.33
N THR A 6 -8.88 1.84 -0.56
CA THR A 6 -8.92 0.37 -0.45
C THR A 6 -7.64 -0.26 -0.97
N GLY A 7 -7.50 -1.58 -0.81
CA GLY A 7 -6.33 -2.32 -1.31
C GLY A 7 -5.24 -2.56 -0.26
N LEU A 8 -5.37 -1.97 0.94
CA LEU A 8 -4.46 -2.18 2.07
C LEU A 8 -5.13 -3.03 3.17
N ARG A 9 -4.34 -3.43 4.17
CA ARG A 9 -4.90 -4.13 5.36
C ARG A 9 -5.61 -3.16 6.29
N GLY A 10 -5.07 -1.95 6.44
CA GLY A 10 -5.51 -0.89 7.31
C GLY A 10 -4.37 -0.27 8.10
N PHE A 11 -4.69 0.71 8.94
CA PHE A 11 -3.84 1.35 9.95
C PHE A 11 -4.75 1.87 11.09
N PRO A 12 -4.25 2.34 12.25
CA PRO A 12 -2.85 2.33 12.70
C PRO A 12 -2.38 0.94 13.13
N ASN A 13 -1.11 0.84 13.51
CA ASN A 13 -0.52 -0.33 14.16
C ASN A 13 -0.54 -1.64 13.33
N ILE A 14 -0.76 -1.55 12.02
CA ILE A 14 -0.68 -2.70 11.11
C ILE A 14 0.63 -2.63 10.33
N GLN A 15 1.51 -3.62 10.54
CA GLN A 15 2.83 -3.66 9.94
C GLN A 15 2.76 -3.85 8.42
N GLY A 16 3.41 -2.96 7.66
CA GLY A 16 3.56 -3.05 6.20
C GLY A 16 3.96 -1.72 5.58
N GLY A 17 4.69 -1.76 4.45
CA GLY A 17 5.14 -0.54 3.78
C GLY A 17 3.99 0.31 3.24
N VAL A 18 2.97 -0.34 2.65
CA VAL A 18 1.76 0.34 2.15
C VAL A 18 0.96 0.91 3.32
N GLU A 19 0.82 0.15 4.40
CA GLU A 19 0.12 0.55 5.62
C GLU A 19 0.76 1.79 6.24
N THR A 20 2.10 1.77 6.43
CA THR A 20 2.87 2.91 6.95
C THR A 20 2.76 4.15 6.04
N HIS A 21 2.86 3.96 4.72
CA HIS A 21 2.66 5.04 3.76
C HIS A 21 1.27 5.67 3.91
N CYS A 22 0.22 4.85 3.95
CA CYS A 22 -1.17 5.32 4.09
C CYS A 22 -1.43 6.00 5.43
N GLU A 23 -0.88 5.46 6.53
CA GLU A 23 -0.98 6.04 7.87
C GLU A 23 -0.36 7.44 7.95
N LYS A 24 0.68 7.70 7.16
CA LYS A 24 1.33 9.01 7.10
C LYS A 24 0.67 9.97 6.10
N LEU A 25 0.17 9.46 4.99
CA LEU A 25 -0.42 10.25 3.92
C LEU A 25 -1.82 10.77 4.26
N TYR A 26 -2.73 9.87 4.61
CA TYR A 26 -4.15 10.23 4.70
C TYR A 26 -4.51 11.19 5.83
N PRO A 27 -3.89 11.15 7.02
CA PRO A 27 -4.07 12.20 8.01
C PRO A 27 -3.63 13.59 7.52
N ARG A 28 -2.59 13.65 6.69
CA ARG A 28 -2.14 14.92 6.09
C ARG A 28 -3.17 15.45 5.07
N LEU A 29 -3.71 14.57 4.23
CA LEU A 29 -4.78 14.93 3.29
C LEU A 29 -6.05 15.38 4.03
N SER A 30 -6.40 14.70 5.12
CA SER A 30 -7.54 15.11 5.95
C SER A 30 -7.37 16.51 6.54
N LYS A 31 -6.17 16.86 7.00
CA LYS A 31 -5.84 18.22 7.47
C LYS A 31 -5.96 19.28 6.36
N LEU A 32 -5.85 18.89 5.10
CA LEU A 32 -6.06 19.74 3.93
C LEU A 32 -7.54 19.80 3.49
N GLY A 33 -8.48 19.30 4.30
CA GLY A 33 -9.91 19.36 4.04
C GLY A 33 -10.46 18.23 3.15
N VAL A 34 -9.67 17.18 2.90
CA VAL A 34 -10.15 16.00 2.15
C VAL A 34 -10.87 15.04 3.11
N ASN A 35 -12.09 14.66 2.78
CA ASN A 35 -12.84 13.65 3.54
C ASN A 35 -12.37 12.26 3.12
N VAL A 36 -11.59 11.61 3.97
CA VAL A 36 -10.98 10.31 3.70
C VAL A 36 -11.63 9.23 4.55
N THR A 37 -12.07 8.15 3.90
CA THR A 37 -12.47 6.91 4.57
C THR A 37 -11.60 5.76 4.06
N VAL A 38 -10.96 5.05 4.96
CA VAL A 38 -10.15 3.87 4.65
C VAL A 38 -10.95 2.61 4.92
N VAL A 39 -11.06 1.75 3.93
CA VAL A 39 -11.66 0.43 4.07
C VAL A 39 -10.59 -0.54 4.57
N ARG A 40 -10.73 -0.98 5.85
CA ARG A 40 -9.79 -1.89 6.50
C ARG A 40 -10.30 -3.33 6.42
N ARG A 41 -9.38 -4.29 6.39
CA ARG A 41 -9.71 -5.71 6.50
C ARG A 41 -9.88 -6.05 7.97
N SER A 42 -11.10 -6.42 8.38
CA SER A 42 -11.45 -6.66 9.79
C SER A 42 -10.55 -7.70 10.48
N CYS A 43 -10.03 -8.68 9.74
CA CYS A 43 -9.13 -9.70 10.29
C CYS A 43 -7.75 -9.17 10.75
N PHE A 44 -7.37 -7.96 10.37
CA PHE A 44 -6.13 -7.29 10.80
C PHE A 44 -6.38 -6.22 11.87
N VAL A 45 -7.63 -5.86 12.12
CA VAL A 45 -8.01 -4.90 13.15
C VAL A 45 -7.96 -5.61 14.51
N LYS A 46 -7.09 -5.13 15.40
CA LYS A 46 -6.87 -5.75 16.71
C LYS A 46 -7.46 -4.94 17.86
N GLU A 47 -7.88 -3.71 17.59
CA GLU A 47 -8.48 -2.82 18.58
C GLU A 47 -9.86 -3.35 19.00
N ASN A 48 -10.15 -3.30 20.32
CA ASN A 48 -11.43 -3.69 20.87
C ASN A 48 -11.92 -2.64 21.89
N PRO A 49 -12.96 -1.85 21.58
CA PRO A 49 -13.70 -1.83 20.30
C PRO A 49 -12.84 -1.28 19.13
N PRO A 50 -13.19 -1.62 17.88
CA PRO A 50 -12.50 -1.10 16.71
C PRO A 50 -12.58 0.42 16.62
N LEU A 51 -11.47 1.06 16.24
CA LEU A 51 -11.43 2.49 16.00
C LEU A 51 -12.33 2.86 14.82
N THR A 52 -13.16 3.88 14.99
CA THR A 52 -13.99 4.44 13.91
C THR A 52 -13.26 5.51 13.11
N SER A 53 -12.23 6.11 13.69
CA SER A 53 -11.38 7.11 13.02
C SER A 53 -9.99 7.21 13.65
N TYR A 54 -9.05 7.81 12.92
CA TYR A 54 -7.69 8.09 13.37
C TYR A 54 -7.18 9.37 12.70
N GLN A 55 -6.84 10.37 13.48
CA GLN A 55 -6.30 11.66 13.01
C GLN A 55 -7.10 12.29 11.84
N GLY A 56 -8.44 12.28 11.93
CA GLY A 56 -9.33 12.85 10.93
C GLY A 56 -9.65 11.93 9.74
N VAL A 57 -9.10 10.73 9.70
CA VAL A 57 -9.42 9.70 8.71
C VAL A 57 -10.46 8.76 9.30
N PHE A 58 -11.56 8.53 8.60
CA PHE A 58 -12.61 7.59 9.00
C PHE A 58 -12.27 6.16 8.57
N PHE A 59 -12.81 5.18 9.30
CA PHE A 59 -12.62 3.78 9.00
C PHE A 59 -13.93 3.06 8.69
N LYS A 60 -13.85 2.13 7.76
CA LYS A 60 -14.87 1.13 7.49
C LYS A 60 -14.22 -0.26 7.49
N ASP A 61 -14.56 -1.06 8.48
CA ASP A 61 -14.07 -2.43 8.55
C ASP A 61 -14.99 -3.35 7.74
N LEU A 62 -14.41 -4.06 6.78
CA LEU A 62 -15.11 -5.06 5.98
C LEU A 62 -14.45 -6.43 6.16
N PRO A 63 -15.24 -7.51 6.15
CA PRO A 63 -14.70 -8.85 6.20
C PRO A 63 -13.87 -9.14 4.95
N ALA A 64 -12.80 -9.92 5.12
CA ALA A 64 -12.00 -10.44 4.04
C ALA A 64 -11.94 -11.97 4.16
N PRO A 65 -12.22 -12.73 3.09
CA PRO A 65 -12.15 -14.18 3.15
C PRO A 65 -10.70 -14.62 3.36
N LYS A 66 -10.47 -15.61 4.22
CA LYS A 66 -9.12 -16.16 4.47
C LYS A 66 -8.65 -17.09 3.33
N ILE A 67 -8.82 -16.66 2.09
CA ILE A 67 -8.42 -17.43 0.89
C ILE A 67 -7.11 -16.82 0.38
N LYS A 68 -6.01 -17.55 0.57
CA LYS A 68 -4.67 -17.08 0.18
C LYS A 68 -4.64 -16.66 -1.30
N GLY A 69 -4.26 -15.42 -1.56
CA GLY A 69 -4.17 -14.83 -2.91
C GLY A 69 -5.43 -14.07 -3.38
N PHE A 70 -6.61 -14.41 -2.90
CA PHE A 70 -7.88 -13.75 -3.27
C PHE A 70 -8.40 -12.74 -2.24
N GLU A 71 -7.93 -12.85 -1.00
CA GLU A 71 -8.37 -12.00 0.11
C GLU A 71 -8.37 -10.51 -0.26
N SER A 72 -7.27 -10.06 -0.86
CA SER A 72 -7.11 -8.65 -1.26
C SER A 72 -8.07 -8.25 -2.38
N ALA A 73 -8.24 -9.09 -3.39
CA ALA A 73 -9.10 -8.82 -4.53
C ALA A 73 -10.58 -8.72 -4.12
N ILE A 74 -11.07 -9.71 -3.38
CA ILE A 74 -12.47 -9.75 -2.92
C ILE A 74 -12.75 -8.57 -1.99
N HIS A 75 -11.86 -8.32 -1.02
CA HIS A 75 -12.01 -7.18 -0.12
C HIS A 75 -12.06 -5.85 -0.89
N THR A 76 -11.22 -5.69 -1.93
CA THR A 76 -11.22 -4.47 -2.74
C THR A 76 -12.50 -4.31 -3.55
N ILE A 77 -13.07 -5.39 -4.09
CA ILE A 77 -14.39 -5.37 -4.75
C ILE A 77 -15.47 -4.89 -3.77
N CYS A 78 -15.47 -5.41 -2.53
CA CYS A 78 -16.38 -4.92 -1.49
C CYS A 78 -16.13 -3.44 -1.14
N GLY A 79 -14.87 -3.01 -1.11
CA GLY A 79 -14.48 -1.62 -0.89
C GLY A 79 -14.96 -0.67 -2.01
N VAL A 80 -14.85 -1.11 -3.26
CA VAL A 80 -15.38 -0.40 -4.44
C VAL A 80 -16.91 -0.28 -4.36
N TRP A 81 -17.59 -1.38 -4.00
CA TRP A 81 -19.05 -1.33 -3.80
C TRP A 81 -19.43 -0.36 -2.68
N TYR A 82 -18.71 -0.38 -1.57
CA TYR A 82 -18.90 0.58 -0.48
C TYR A 82 -18.70 2.02 -0.97
N ALA A 83 -17.65 2.28 -1.76
CA ALA A 83 -17.37 3.59 -2.31
C ALA A 83 -18.52 4.11 -3.21
N TYR A 84 -19.06 3.26 -4.06
CA TYR A 84 -20.24 3.56 -4.87
C TYR A 84 -21.44 3.94 -4.00
N LYS A 85 -21.77 3.13 -3.00
CA LYS A 85 -22.88 3.41 -2.05
C LYS A 85 -22.67 4.71 -1.28
N GLN A 86 -21.44 5.07 -0.99
CA GLN A 86 -21.06 6.30 -0.30
C GLN A 86 -20.99 7.52 -1.22
N LYS A 87 -21.24 7.38 -2.52
CA LYS A 87 -21.10 8.43 -3.55
C LYS A 87 -19.72 9.09 -3.47
N ALA A 88 -18.67 8.27 -3.44
CA ALA A 88 -17.30 8.75 -3.40
C ALA A 88 -16.95 9.52 -4.67
N ASP A 89 -16.25 10.64 -4.54
CA ASP A 89 -15.68 11.37 -5.68
C ASP A 89 -14.55 10.58 -6.33
N ILE A 90 -13.75 9.88 -5.50
CA ILE A 90 -12.58 9.09 -5.92
C ILE A 90 -12.51 7.79 -5.11
N VAL A 91 -12.21 6.71 -5.80
CA VAL A 91 -11.71 5.46 -5.19
C VAL A 91 -10.20 5.41 -5.39
N HIS A 92 -9.44 5.40 -4.28
CA HIS A 92 -7.99 5.26 -4.31
C HIS A 92 -7.61 3.82 -3.97
N ILE A 93 -7.05 3.11 -4.95
CA ILE A 93 -6.64 1.71 -4.82
C ILE A 93 -5.13 1.62 -4.66
N HIS A 94 -4.67 0.94 -3.60
CA HIS A 94 -3.25 0.72 -3.37
C HIS A 94 -2.83 -0.68 -3.83
N ALA A 95 -1.70 -0.73 -4.56
CA ALA A 95 -1.04 -1.91 -5.12
C ALA A 95 -1.77 -2.57 -6.31
N ILE A 96 -0.99 -3.32 -7.10
CA ILE A 96 -1.45 -3.93 -8.36
C ILE A 96 -2.42 -5.10 -8.16
N GLY A 97 -2.29 -5.88 -7.10
CA GLY A 97 -3.22 -7.00 -6.84
C GLY A 97 -4.67 -6.53 -6.65
N PRO A 98 -4.94 -5.58 -5.73
CA PRO A 98 -6.23 -4.92 -5.57
C PRO A 98 -6.77 -4.27 -6.85
N SER A 99 -5.91 -3.82 -7.74
CA SER A 99 -6.29 -3.16 -9.00
C SER A 99 -7.11 -4.05 -9.94
N ILE A 100 -7.21 -5.35 -9.68
CA ILE A 100 -8.14 -6.24 -10.40
C ILE A 100 -9.61 -5.81 -10.26
N ALA A 101 -9.94 -5.00 -9.25
CA ALA A 101 -11.29 -4.47 -9.04
C ALA A 101 -11.60 -3.22 -9.91
N ILE A 102 -10.64 -2.69 -10.68
CA ILE A 102 -10.84 -1.46 -11.49
C ILE A 102 -11.97 -1.60 -12.51
N PRO A 103 -12.07 -2.70 -13.28
CA PRO A 103 -13.19 -2.86 -14.22
C PRO A 103 -14.56 -2.68 -13.56
N PHE A 104 -14.71 -3.25 -12.36
CA PHE A 104 -15.94 -3.10 -11.59
C PHE A 104 -16.15 -1.65 -11.12
N ALA A 105 -15.11 -0.96 -10.67
CA ALA A 105 -15.20 0.46 -10.31
C ALA A 105 -15.60 1.33 -11.51
N LYS A 106 -15.03 1.07 -12.69
CA LYS A 106 -15.37 1.79 -13.92
C LYS A 106 -16.81 1.51 -14.38
N LEU A 107 -17.27 0.28 -14.27
CA LEU A 107 -18.68 -0.08 -14.56
C LEU A 107 -19.67 0.68 -13.66
N LEU A 108 -19.27 0.97 -12.42
CA LEU A 108 -20.06 1.79 -11.47
C LEU A 108 -19.90 3.31 -11.68
N GLY A 109 -19.15 3.75 -12.69
CA GLY A 109 -18.92 5.16 -12.98
C GLY A 109 -17.98 5.89 -12.03
N LEU A 110 -17.20 5.15 -11.21
CA LEU A 110 -16.30 5.75 -10.23
C LEU A 110 -15.00 6.25 -10.89
N LYS A 111 -14.49 7.37 -10.39
CA LYS A 111 -13.12 7.81 -10.69
C LYS A 111 -12.12 7.01 -9.86
N VAL A 112 -11.13 6.43 -10.52
CA VAL A 112 -10.15 5.53 -9.91
C VAL A 112 -8.76 6.13 -9.97
N VAL A 113 -8.15 6.30 -8.80
CA VAL A 113 -6.72 6.59 -8.64
C VAL A 113 -6.04 5.33 -8.14
N VAL A 114 -4.86 5.02 -8.68
CA VAL A 114 -4.05 3.89 -8.23
C VAL A 114 -2.70 4.38 -7.75
N THR A 115 -2.22 3.87 -6.62
CA THR A 115 -0.79 3.97 -6.26
C THR A 115 -0.12 2.62 -6.48
N HIS A 116 0.83 2.58 -7.41
CA HIS A 116 1.61 1.39 -7.71
C HIS A 116 2.86 1.33 -6.81
N HIS A 117 2.89 0.38 -5.88
CA HIS A 117 3.95 0.24 -4.88
C HIS A 117 5.11 -0.69 -5.28
N GLY A 118 5.04 -1.32 -6.45
CA GLY A 118 6.07 -2.19 -6.97
C GLY A 118 5.53 -3.40 -7.74
N PRO A 119 6.38 -4.04 -8.56
CA PRO A 119 6.04 -5.24 -9.33
C PRO A 119 6.05 -6.48 -8.41
N ASP A 120 5.05 -6.61 -7.55
CA ASP A 120 4.97 -7.69 -6.54
C ASP A 120 5.04 -9.11 -7.15
N TYR A 121 4.75 -9.27 -8.44
CA TYR A 121 4.84 -10.56 -9.13
C TYR A 121 6.28 -11.08 -9.31
N ASP A 122 7.29 -10.25 -9.12
CA ASP A 122 8.70 -10.66 -9.18
C ASP A 122 9.16 -11.41 -7.92
N ARG A 123 8.36 -11.37 -6.86
CA ARG A 123 8.67 -12.10 -5.62
C ARG A 123 8.60 -13.61 -5.84
N LYS A 124 9.64 -14.32 -5.40
CA LYS A 124 9.78 -15.78 -5.57
C LYS A 124 8.66 -16.61 -4.94
N ASN A 125 7.98 -16.07 -3.92
CA ASN A 125 6.97 -16.78 -3.13
C ASN A 125 5.57 -16.84 -3.77
N TRP A 126 5.37 -16.25 -4.94
CA TRP A 126 4.08 -16.29 -5.63
C TRP A 126 4.01 -17.46 -6.61
N ASN A 127 2.93 -18.25 -6.53
CA ASN A 127 2.63 -19.25 -7.53
C ASN A 127 2.18 -18.60 -8.86
N PHE A 128 2.09 -19.40 -9.91
CA PHE A 128 1.72 -18.94 -11.26
C PHE A 128 0.40 -18.15 -11.27
N PHE A 129 -0.61 -18.65 -10.55
CA PHE A 129 -1.94 -18.04 -10.53
C PHE A 129 -1.94 -16.68 -9.82
N ALA A 130 -1.24 -16.56 -8.70
CA ALA A 130 -1.09 -15.28 -8.01
C ALA A 130 -0.34 -14.25 -8.88
N LYS A 131 0.72 -14.67 -9.59
CA LYS A 131 1.42 -13.81 -10.55
C LYS A 131 0.51 -13.36 -11.69
N PHE A 132 -0.37 -14.23 -12.18
CA PHE A 132 -1.33 -13.88 -13.21
C PHE A 132 -2.30 -12.80 -12.72
N ILE A 133 -2.87 -12.94 -11.50
CA ILE A 133 -3.74 -11.92 -10.89
C ILE A 133 -3.02 -10.58 -10.74
N LEU A 134 -1.78 -10.59 -10.25
CA LEU A 134 -0.98 -9.37 -10.07
C LEU A 134 -0.71 -8.67 -11.41
N LYS A 135 -0.33 -9.41 -12.45
CA LYS A 135 -0.10 -8.85 -13.80
C LYS A 135 -1.38 -8.33 -14.43
N THR A 136 -2.50 -9.02 -14.23
CA THR A 136 -3.82 -8.56 -14.71
C THR A 136 -4.24 -7.28 -14.00
N GLY A 137 -4.04 -7.18 -12.69
CA GLY A 137 -4.31 -5.96 -11.94
C GLY A 137 -3.40 -4.79 -12.36
N GLU A 138 -2.12 -5.04 -12.64
CA GLU A 138 -1.21 -4.03 -13.20
C GLU A 138 -1.68 -3.54 -14.58
N PHE A 139 -2.13 -4.47 -15.43
CA PHE A 139 -2.70 -4.13 -16.74
C PHE A 139 -3.95 -3.25 -16.59
N PHE A 140 -4.88 -3.60 -15.69
CA PHE A 140 -6.07 -2.78 -15.46
C PHE A 140 -5.71 -1.40 -14.88
N ALA A 141 -4.74 -1.32 -13.95
CA ALA A 141 -4.25 -0.06 -13.46
C ALA A 141 -3.67 0.81 -14.59
N ALA A 142 -2.82 0.23 -15.43
CA ALA A 142 -2.19 0.94 -16.53
C ALA A 142 -3.18 1.41 -17.60
N LYS A 143 -4.24 0.65 -17.89
CA LYS A 143 -5.17 0.95 -18.99
C LYS A 143 -6.42 1.71 -18.57
N TRP A 144 -6.94 1.46 -17.37
CA TRP A 144 -8.27 1.93 -17.00
C TRP A 144 -8.34 2.81 -15.76
N ALA A 145 -7.25 2.95 -14.99
CA ALA A 145 -7.22 3.97 -13.95
C ALA A 145 -7.26 5.38 -14.57
N ASP A 146 -8.04 6.26 -13.97
CA ASP A 146 -8.07 7.67 -14.40
C ASP A 146 -6.70 8.30 -14.15
N GLU A 147 -6.16 8.11 -12.95
CA GLU A 147 -4.81 8.52 -12.61
C GLU A 147 -4.01 7.37 -11.97
N ILE A 148 -2.71 7.33 -12.24
CA ILE A 148 -1.80 6.36 -11.63
C ILE A 148 -0.59 7.07 -11.05
N ILE A 149 -0.36 6.85 -9.77
CA ILE A 149 0.79 7.34 -9.02
C ILE A 149 1.81 6.21 -8.94
N VAL A 150 3.05 6.51 -9.25
CA VAL A 150 4.19 5.59 -9.15
C VAL A 150 5.19 6.12 -8.14
N ILE A 151 5.78 5.23 -7.34
CA ILE A 151 6.69 5.62 -6.26
C ILE A 151 8.18 5.54 -6.66
N SER A 152 8.48 5.19 -7.89
CA SER A 152 9.85 5.13 -8.41
C SER A 152 9.88 5.25 -9.93
N THR A 153 11.03 5.66 -10.46
CA THR A 153 11.30 5.70 -11.90
C THR A 153 11.29 4.32 -12.55
N VAL A 154 11.63 3.27 -11.79
CA VAL A 154 11.57 1.88 -12.28
C VAL A 154 10.13 1.50 -12.61
N ILE A 155 9.18 1.83 -11.74
CA ILE A 155 7.75 1.55 -11.96
C ILE A 155 7.22 2.40 -13.12
N ASP A 156 7.60 3.67 -13.19
CA ASP A 156 7.25 4.54 -14.31
C ASP A 156 7.72 3.97 -15.66
N ASN A 157 8.97 3.49 -15.71
CA ASN A 157 9.51 2.83 -16.91
C ASN A 157 8.74 1.55 -17.28
N ILE A 158 8.33 0.73 -16.30
CA ILE A 158 7.48 -0.45 -16.54
C ILE A 158 6.17 -0.03 -17.21
N LEU A 159 5.51 1.01 -16.70
CA LEU A 159 4.25 1.49 -17.27
C LEU A 159 4.42 2.02 -18.68
N LYS A 160 5.49 2.76 -18.94
CA LYS A 160 5.81 3.30 -20.27
C LYS A 160 6.12 2.19 -21.28
N THR A 161 7.04 1.31 -20.94
CA THR A 161 7.57 0.32 -21.90
C THR A 161 6.60 -0.83 -22.13
N LYS A 162 5.91 -1.30 -21.08
CA LYS A 162 5.07 -2.51 -21.17
C LYS A 162 3.62 -2.18 -21.54
N TYR A 163 3.12 -1.02 -21.12
CA TYR A 163 1.70 -0.65 -21.27
C TYR A 163 1.47 0.60 -22.12
N ASN A 164 2.53 1.27 -22.55
CA ASN A 164 2.46 2.56 -23.25
C ASN A 164 1.68 3.63 -22.46
N ARG A 165 1.82 3.62 -21.11
CA ARG A 165 1.22 4.60 -20.20
C ARG A 165 2.26 5.66 -19.86
N ASN A 166 2.17 6.85 -20.49
CA ASN A 166 3.17 7.92 -20.39
C ASN A 166 2.81 9.05 -19.42
N ASN A 167 1.62 9.03 -18.85
CA ASN A 167 1.09 10.07 -17.96
C ASN A 167 0.98 9.60 -16.50
N ALA A 168 1.82 8.64 -16.07
CA ALA A 168 1.90 8.30 -14.68
C ALA A 168 2.55 9.44 -13.87
N ILE A 169 2.06 9.67 -12.65
CA ILE A 169 2.55 10.73 -11.78
C ILE A 169 3.57 10.14 -10.83
N LEU A 170 4.83 10.57 -10.95
CA LEU A 170 5.91 10.12 -10.07
C LEU A 170 5.87 10.90 -8.75
N ILE A 171 5.54 10.20 -7.66
CA ILE A 171 5.58 10.73 -6.29
C ILE A 171 6.33 9.73 -5.42
N TYR A 172 7.55 10.08 -5.01
CA TYR A 172 8.33 9.22 -4.11
C TYR A 172 7.69 9.11 -2.73
N ASN A 173 7.90 7.96 -2.07
CA ASN A 173 7.50 7.81 -0.67
C ASN A 173 8.28 8.80 0.20
N GLY A 174 7.55 9.57 1.01
CA GLY A 174 8.13 10.45 2.00
C GLY A 174 8.48 9.71 3.29
N VAL A 175 9.39 10.30 4.06
CA VAL A 175 9.72 9.87 5.42
C VAL A 175 9.69 11.09 6.35
N ASP A 176 9.37 10.85 7.63
CA ASP A 176 9.52 11.89 8.65
C ASP A 176 11.01 12.07 8.95
N ILE A 177 11.48 13.30 8.90
CA ILE A 177 12.85 13.64 9.29
C ILE A 177 12.88 13.70 10.82
N HIS A 178 13.48 12.72 11.44
CA HIS A 178 13.69 12.69 12.88
C HIS A 178 15.03 13.36 13.22
N GLN A 179 15.03 14.14 14.30
CA GLN A 179 16.29 14.62 14.86
C GLN A 179 17.10 13.43 15.41
N PRO A 180 18.40 13.36 15.13
CA PRO A 180 19.23 12.30 15.69
C PRO A 180 19.18 12.32 17.22
N THR A 181 19.04 11.16 17.83
CA THR A 181 19.22 11.04 19.28
C THR A 181 20.68 11.28 19.64
N GLN A 182 20.92 12.13 20.64
CA GLN A 182 22.28 12.45 21.09
C GLN A 182 22.88 11.39 22.03
N THR A 183 22.13 10.32 22.32
CA THR A 183 22.57 9.25 23.21
C THR A 183 22.91 7.98 22.43
N ASP A 184 24.04 7.37 22.80
CA ASP A 184 24.51 6.10 22.28
C ASP A 184 24.37 4.94 23.31
N GLN A 185 23.66 5.17 24.42
CA GLN A 185 23.50 4.20 25.50
C GLN A 185 23.01 2.84 25.04
N TYR A 186 22.01 2.84 24.13
CA TYR A 186 21.48 1.58 23.59
C TYR A 186 22.53 0.82 22.77
N ILE A 187 23.29 1.52 21.92
CA ILE A 187 24.36 0.93 21.11
C ILE A 187 25.45 0.35 22.02
N LYS A 188 25.85 1.07 23.07
CA LYS A 188 26.81 0.61 24.08
C LYS A 188 26.31 -0.59 24.87
N SER A 189 25.02 -0.65 25.21
CA SER A 189 24.44 -1.81 25.92
C SER A 189 24.47 -3.09 25.08
N LEU A 190 24.56 -2.98 23.76
CA LEU A 190 24.76 -4.10 22.83
C LEU A 190 26.24 -4.47 22.64
N GLY A 191 27.17 -3.82 23.36
CA GLY A 191 28.60 -4.02 23.19
C GLY A 191 29.17 -3.43 21.89
N LEU A 192 28.43 -2.57 21.22
CA LEU A 192 28.83 -1.97 19.95
C LEU A 192 29.48 -0.60 20.18
N SER A 193 30.43 -0.24 19.30
CA SER A 193 31.11 1.05 19.31
C SER A 193 30.79 1.84 18.05
N HIS A 194 30.85 3.17 18.13
CA HIS A 194 30.63 4.05 17.00
C HIS A 194 31.47 3.65 15.77
N ARG A 195 30.84 3.53 14.61
CA ARG A 195 31.46 3.12 13.33
C ARG A 195 32.10 1.72 13.31
N LYS A 196 31.80 0.86 14.29
CA LYS A 196 32.33 -0.51 14.38
C LYS A 196 31.28 -1.58 14.08
N TYR A 197 30.17 -1.23 13.43
CA TYR A 197 29.13 -2.18 13.06
C TYR A 197 28.46 -1.77 11.75
N ILE A 198 27.85 -2.74 11.09
CA ILE A 198 26.98 -2.55 9.93
C ILE A 198 25.55 -2.77 10.40
N LEU A 199 24.68 -1.78 10.17
CA LEU A 199 23.26 -1.88 10.48
C LEU A 199 22.47 -2.28 9.22
N ALA A 200 21.76 -3.39 9.30
CA ALA A 200 20.79 -3.79 8.28
C ALA A 200 19.40 -3.90 8.90
N VAL A 201 18.42 -3.26 8.26
CA VAL A 201 17.02 -3.23 8.71
C VAL A 201 16.09 -3.77 7.63
N GLY A 202 15.29 -4.78 7.97
CA GLY A 202 14.35 -5.34 7.03
C GLY A 202 13.68 -6.61 7.54
N ARG A 203 12.74 -7.15 6.74
CA ARG A 203 12.20 -8.48 7.01
C ARG A 203 13.23 -9.54 6.65
N PHE A 204 13.35 -10.58 7.47
CA PHE A 204 14.19 -11.74 7.16
C PHE A 204 13.51 -12.60 6.09
N VAL A 205 13.67 -12.18 4.84
CA VAL A 205 13.17 -12.88 3.66
C VAL A 205 14.31 -13.03 2.66
N LYS A 206 14.25 -14.09 1.84
CA LYS A 206 15.33 -14.47 0.92
C LYS A 206 15.73 -13.33 -0.05
N GLU A 207 14.78 -12.49 -0.43
CA GLU A 207 15.02 -11.36 -1.33
C GLU A 207 15.86 -10.23 -0.70
N LYS A 208 16.06 -10.24 0.61
CA LYS A 208 16.90 -9.26 1.33
C LYS A 208 18.34 -9.72 1.52
N GLU A 209 18.62 -10.98 1.22
CA GLU A 209 19.98 -11.55 1.17
C GLU A 209 20.83 -11.26 2.43
N PHE A 210 20.20 -11.24 3.61
CA PHE A 210 20.91 -11.04 4.89
C PHE A 210 21.97 -12.09 5.14
N ASP A 211 21.76 -13.31 4.65
CA ASP A 211 22.75 -14.39 4.65
C ASP A 211 24.05 -14.00 3.94
N LYS A 212 23.94 -13.40 2.76
CA LYS A 212 25.11 -12.90 2.03
C LYS A 212 25.81 -11.76 2.75
N LEU A 213 25.05 -10.84 3.35
CA LEU A 213 25.62 -9.73 4.13
C LEU A 213 26.40 -10.25 5.35
N ILE A 214 25.94 -11.33 6.00
CA ILE A 214 26.62 -11.92 7.16
C ILE A 214 27.90 -12.66 6.76
N MET A 215 27.92 -13.23 5.53
CA MET A 215 29.08 -13.98 5.02
C MET A 215 30.16 -13.09 4.38
N ALA A 216 29.83 -11.84 4.08
CA ALA A 216 30.76 -10.88 3.49
C ALA A 216 31.62 -10.17 4.54
#